data_e2189cda488928977b51221b034be1fd
#
_entry.id   e2189cda488928977b51221b034be1fd
#
_cell.length_a   1.000
_cell.length_b   1.000
_cell.length_c   1.000
_cell.angle_alpha   90.00
_cell.angle_beta   90.00
_cell.angle_gamma   90.00
#
_symmetry.space_group_name_H-M   'P 1'
#
loop_
_entity.id
_entity.type
_entity.pdbx_description
1 polymer ?
#
loop_
_entity_poly.entity_id
_entity_poly.type
_entity_poly.pdbx_seq_one_letter_code
_entity_poly.pdbx_strand_id
1 'polypeptide(L)'
;MATLKKRRGMWYARKQWRDENGTRKEKQIPLRTKSKVTAIQRLFEIKKVESDMVDGLSFSFPWLNDDGLTKIKVFKLEDAVNEWMSHRKKNKIREKTLEINKLGLKYLLECCGSKRSLASIGNSDILNFIDFLDYKGNSDTSINIHLRTVKAMLRHFNRMGKLDKVPVIEQRKIAKTDPVYITDQEFHEIMGLGILDDFYRRVFLLYRETGMRLREPFISSLNGSW
;
A
#
# COMPACT_ATOMS: atom_id res chain seq x y z
N MET A 1 -27.24 -13.86 -10.03
CA MET A 1 -28.14 -12.72 -10.22
C MET A 1 -28.48 -12.07 -8.90
N ALA A 2 -28.61 -10.73 -8.88
CA ALA A 2 -29.06 -10.02 -7.67
C ALA A 2 -30.53 -10.29 -7.39
N THR A 3 -30.88 -10.48 -6.13
CA THR A 3 -32.23 -10.81 -5.64
C THR A 3 -32.71 -9.76 -4.64
N LEU A 4 -34.05 -9.63 -4.49
CA LEU A 4 -34.64 -8.74 -3.50
C LEU A 4 -34.66 -9.39 -2.11
N LYS A 5 -34.31 -8.62 -1.10
CA LYS A 5 -34.44 -9.02 0.30
C LYS A 5 -35.09 -7.89 1.11
N LYS A 6 -36.11 -8.22 1.92
CA LYS A 6 -36.74 -7.26 2.82
C LYS A 6 -36.17 -7.41 4.23
N ARG A 7 -35.78 -6.28 4.85
CA ARG A 7 -35.28 -6.26 6.23
C ARG A 7 -35.77 -4.99 6.92
N ARG A 8 -36.38 -5.14 8.09
CA ARG A 8 -36.95 -4.03 8.90
C ARG A 8 -37.83 -3.08 8.06
N GLY A 9 -38.70 -3.65 7.21
CA GLY A 9 -39.62 -2.87 6.37
C GLY A 9 -39.03 -2.27 5.11
N MET A 10 -37.71 -2.26 4.93
CA MET A 10 -36.99 -1.70 3.76
C MET A 10 -36.51 -2.79 2.81
N TRP A 11 -36.45 -2.47 1.52
CA TRP A 11 -35.93 -3.38 0.49
C TRP A 11 -34.45 -3.19 0.25
N TYR A 12 -33.75 -4.31 -0.02
CA TYR A 12 -32.35 -4.40 -0.36
C TYR A 12 -32.19 -5.29 -1.59
N ALA A 13 -31.24 -4.94 -2.46
CA ALA A 13 -30.72 -5.86 -3.47
C ALA A 13 -29.56 -6.64 -2.84
N ARG A 14 -29.60 -7.97 -3.01
CA ARG A 14 -28.59 -8.89 -2.49
C ARG A 14 -27.94 -9.61 -3.66
N LYS A 15 -26.64 -9.42 -3.88
CA LYS A 15 -25.80 -10.16 -4.81
C LYS A 15 -24.88 -11.08 -4.06
N GLN A 16 -24.82 -12.34 -4.47
CA GLN A 16 -23.90 -13.34 -3.94
C GLN A 16 -23.09 -13.90 -5.10
N TRP A 17 -21.80 -14.10 -4.89
CA TRP A 17 -20.90 -14.76 -5.86
C TRP A 17 -19.78 -15.48 -5.13
N ARG A 18 -19.00 -16.27 -5.85
CA ARG A 18 -17.74 -16.81 -5.35
C ARG A 18 -16.60 -16.08 -6.02
N ASP A 19 -15.55 -15.79 -5.26
CA ASP A 19 -14.32 -15.24 -5.81
C ASP A 19 -13.47 -16.34 -6.45
N GLU A 20 -12.33 -15.95 -7.04
CA GLU A 20 -11.39 -16.86 -7.71
C GLU A 20 -10.88 -17.97 -6.76
N ASN A 21 -10.91 -17.74 -5.44
CA ASN A 21 -10.52 -18.70 -4.40
C ASN A 21 -11.70 -19.57 -3.91
N GLY A 22 -12.85 -19.52 -4.58
CA GLY A 22 -14.05 -20.26 -4.19
C GLY A 22 -14.78 -19.70 -2.96
N THR A 23 -14.28 -18.63 -2.35
CA THR A 23 -14.87 -18.01 -1.14
C THR A 23 -16.17 -17.29 -1.50
N ARG A 24 -17.23 -17.54 -0.72
CA ARG A 24 -18.52 -16.89 -0.92
C ARG A 24 -18.46 -15.44 -0.51
N LYS A 25 -18.77 -14.54 -1.43
CA LYS A 25 -18.93 -13.11 -1.19
C LYS A 25 -20.38 -12.68 -1.32
N GLU A 26 -20.74 -11.64 -0.60
CA GLU A 26 -22.08 -11.05 -0.62
C GLU A 26 -21.98 -9.52 -0.58
N LYS A 27 -22.76 -8.87 -1.44
CA LYS A 27 -22.97 -7.41 -1.38
C LYS A 27 -24.46 -7.12 -1.23
N GLN A 28 -24.80 -6.27 -0.26
CA GLN A 28 -26.16 -5.79 -0.05
C GLN A 28 -26.21 -4.30 -0.33
N ILE A 29 -27.15 -3.89 -1.18
CA ILE A 29 -27.34 -2.51 -1.61
C ILE A 29 -28.72 -2.06 -1.08
N PRO A 30 -28.79 -1.02 -0.24
CA PRO A 30 -30.06 -0.49 0.23
C PRO A 30 -30.82 0.15 -0.93
N LEU A 31 -32.09 -0.22 -1.10
CA LEU A 31 -32.94 0.34 -2.14
C LEU A 31 -33.72 1.56 -1.66
N ARG A 32 -33.57 1.97 -0.39
CA ARG A 32 -34.21 3.14 0.23
C ARG A 32 -35.69 3.29 -0.14
N THR A 33 -36.45 2.17 -0.15
CA THR A 33 -37.88 2.15 -0.42
C THR A 33 -38.58 1.05 0.34
N LYS A 34 -39.85 1.30 0.70
CA LYS A 34 -40.79 0.31 1.26
C LYS A 34 -41.67 -0.31 0.17
N SER A 35 -41.81 0.39 -0.99
CA SER A 35 -42.56 -0.08 -2.14
C SER A 35 -41.86 -1.20 -2.88
N LYS A 36 -42.58 -2.32 -3.10
CA LYS A 36 -42.04 -3.45 -3.87
C LYS A 36 -41.84 -3.09 -5.37
N VAL A 37 -42.73 -2.29 -5.95
CA VAL A 37 -42.64 -1.84 -7.35
C VAL A 37 -41.37 -1.01 -7.58
N THR A 38 -41.17 -0.01 -6.76
CA THR A 38 -39.95 0.83 -6.79
C THR A 38 -38.67 0.00 -6.53
N ALA A 39 -38.77 -1.00 -5.63
CA ALA A 39 -37.65 -1.90 -5.36
C ALA A 39 -37.28 -2.77 -6.58
N ILE A 40 -38.26 -3.24 -7.34
CA ILE A 40 -38.03 -4.00 -8.58
C ILE A 40 -37.38 -3.11 -9.66
N GLN A 41 -37.85 -1.88 -9.83
CA GLN A 41 -37.25 -0.93 -10.76
C GLN A 41 -35.78 -0.66 -10.42
N ARG A 42 -35.47 -0.36 -9.15
CA ARG A 42 -34.10 -0.13 -8.66
C ARG A 42 -33.22 -1.38 -8.74
N LEU A 43 -33.80 -2.57 -8.53
CA LEU A 43 -33.09 -3.83 -8.75
C LEU A 43 -32.68 -4.02 -10.20
N PHE A 44 -33.54 -3.60 -11.16
CA PHE A 44 -33.21 -3.69 -12.59
C PHE A 44 -31.99 -2.84 -12.95
N GLU A 45 -31.87 -1.63 -12.39
CA GLU A 45 -30.68 -0.79 -12.58
C GLU A 45 -29.41 -1.43 -11.99
N ILE A 46 -29.53 -2.10 -10.84
CA ILE A 46 -28.40 -2.83 -10.25
C ILE A 46 -28.00 -4.03 -11.12
N LYS A 47 -28.97 -4.74 -11.72
CA LYS A 47 -28.69 -5.88 -12.60
C LYS A 47 -27.91 -5.48 -13.86
N LYS A 48 -28.08 -4.26 -14.38
CA LYS A 48 -27.33 -3.76 -15.54
C LYS A 48 -25.82 -3.68 -15.29
N VAL A 49 -25.41 -3.43 -14.03
CA VAL A 49 -24.01 -3.28 -13.63
C VAL A 49 -23.51 -4.41 -12.72
N GLU A 50 -24.26 -5.52 -12.68
CA GLU A 50 -24.01 -6.64 -11.77
C GLU A 50 -22.69 -7.35 -12.05
N SER A 51 -22.30 -7.52 -13.32
CA SER A 51 -21.01 -8.07 -13.74
C SER A 51 -19.87 -7.21 -13.25
N ASP A 52 -19.94 -5.92 -13.53
CA ASP A 52 -18.89 -4.97 -13.19
C ASP A 52 -18.70 -4.82 -11.66
N MET A 53 -19.78 -5.08 -10.90
CA MET A 53 -19.71 -5.12 -9.43
C MET A 53 -18.97 -6.36 -8.92
N VAL A 54 -19.07 -7.49 -9.62
CA VAL A 54 -18.32 -8.72 -9.34
C VAL A 54 -16.84 -8.49 -9.63
N ASP A 55 -16.53 -7.75 -10.69
CA ASP A 55 -15.17 -7.37 -11.11
C ASP A 55 -14.56 -6.25 -10.25
N GLY A 56 -15.22 -5.90 -9.15
CA GLY A 56 -14.68 -4.98 -8.14
C GLY A 56 -15.04 -3.52 -8.33
N LEU A 57 -15.88 -3.16 -9.31
CA LEU A 57 -16.35 -1.79 -9.46
C LEU A 57 -17.41 -1.45 -8.38
N SER A 58 -17.29 -0.27 -7.83
CA SER A 58 -18.29 0.29 -6.91
C SER A 58 -19.15 1.32 -7.62
N PHE A 59 -20.47 1.19 -7.43
CA PHE A 59 -21.45 2.08 -8.03
C PHE A 59 -22.17 2.90 -6.96
N SER A 60 -22.44 4.14 -7.26
CA SER A 60 -23.36 5.00 -6.51
C SER A 60 -24.61 5.16 -7.35
N PHE A 61 -25.75 4.72 -6.82
CA PHE A 61 -27.03 4.74 -7.53
C PHE A 61 -27.80 6.02 -7.26
N PRO A 62 -28.74 6.44 -8.17
CA PRO A 62 -29.50 7.67 -8.05
C PRO A 62 -30.20 7.87 -6.71
N TRP A 63 -30.72 6.80 -6.13
CA TRP A 63 -31.41 6.85 -4.83
C TRP A 63 -30.47 6.83 -3.61
N LEU A 64 -29.15 6.76 -3.84
CA LEU A 64 -28.12 6.84 -2.81
C LEU A 64 -27.39 8.19 -2.82
N ASN A 65 -27.54 8.96 -3.91
CA ASN A 65 -26.93 10.27 -4.13
C ASN A 65 -28.01 11.31 -4.37
N ASP A 66 -27.66 12.56 -4.15
CA ASP A 66 -28.54 13.69 -4.44
C ASP A 66 -28.55 14.08 -5.93
N ASP A 67 -27.61 13.54 -6.72
CA ASP A 67 -27.38 13.90 -8.13
C ASP A 67 -28.27 13.16 -9.15
N GLY A 68 -29.08 12.19 -8.72
CA GLY A 68 -30.01 11.46 -9.57
C GLY A 68 -29.40 10.54 -10.67
N LEU A 69 -28.09 10.40 -10.73
CA LEU A 69 -27.40 9.60 -11.74
C LEU A 69 -26.64 8.41 -11.12
N THR A 70 -26.57 7.29 -11.86
CA THR A 70 -25.67 6.18 -11.51
C THR A 70 -24.24 6.55 -11.89
N LYS A 71 -23.37 6.74 -10.89
CA LYS A 71 -21.95 7.06 -11.10
C LYS A 71 -21.10 5.86 -10.72
N ILE A 72 -20.11 5.56 -11.56
CA ILE A 72 -19.08 4.59 -11.23
C ILE A 72 -18.15 5.26 -10.22
N LYS A 73 -18.09 4.71 -9.02
CA LYS A 73 -17.17 5.13 -7.98
C LYS A 73 -15.86 4.36 -8.12
N VAL A 74 -15.17 4.56 -9.23
CA VAL A 74 -13.86 3.95 -9.45
C VAL A 74 -12.82 4.83 -8.75
N PHE A 75 -12.28 4.34 -7.65
CA PHE A 75 -11.10 4.93 -7.06
C PHE A 75 -9.88 4.23 -7.66
N LYS A 76 -9.23 4.90 -8.63
CA LYS A 76 -8.09 4.33 -9.36
C LYS A 76 -6.89 4.16 -8.44
N LEU A 77 -6.04 3.18 -8.73
CA LEU A 77 -4.82 2.92 -7.98
C LEU A 77 -3.88 4.13 -8.02
N GLU A 78 -3.78 4.81 -9.16
CA GLU A 78 -2.99 6.05 -9.31
C GLU A 78 -3.49 7.17 -8.41
N ASP A 79 -4.81 7.39 -8.35
CA ASP A 79 -5.42 8.40 -7.48
C ASP A 79 -5.17 8.07 -6.01
N ALA A 80 -5.25 6.79 -5.65
CA ALA A 80 -4.93 6.31 -4.32
C ALA A 80 -3.46 6.56 -3.95
N VAL A 81 -2.54 6.26 -4.84
CA VAL A 81 -1.11 6.52 -4.62
C VAL A 81 -0.85 8.00 -4.41
N ASN A 82 -1.40 8.87 -5.26
CA ASN A 82 -1.22 10.31 -5.16
C ASN A 82 -1.82 10.88 -3.87
N GLU A 83 -3.04 10.45 -3.50
CA GLU A 83 -3.71 10.87 -2.26
C GLU A 83 -2.90 10.44 -1.03
N TRP A 84 -2.44 9.18 -0.99
CA TRP A 84 -1.67 8.66 0.13
C TRP A 84 -0.31 9.33 0.26
N MET A 85 0.40 9.58 -0.85
CA MET A 85 1.68 10.31 -0.84
C MET A 85 1.50 11.75 -0.34
N SER A 86 0.44 12.41 -0.76
CA SER A 86 0.09 13.76 -0.29
C SER A 86 -0.20 13.77 1.22
N HIS A 87 -0.95 12.77 1.70
CA HIS A 87 -1.21 12.59 3.14
C HIS A 87 0.10 12.37 3.92
N ARG A 88 1.01 11.53 3.42
CA ARG A 88 2.33 11.28 4.04
C ARG A 88 3.16 12.57 4.14
N LYS A 89 3.17 13.37 3.06
CA LYS A 89 3.89 14.65 3.03
C LYS A 89 3.31 15.65 4.04
N LYS A 90 1.97 15.76 4.13
CA LYS A 90 1.30 16.61 5.15
C LYS A 90 1.65 16.20 6.57
N ASN A 91 1.86 14.92 6.82
CA ASN A 91 2.28 14.39 8.14
C ASN A 91 3.79 14.52 8.40
N LYS A 92 4.50 15.35 7.63
CA LYS A 92 5.93 15.66 7.82
C LYS A 92 6.84 14.42 7.91
N ILE A 93 6.51 13.37 7.14
CA ILE A 93 7.36 12.18 7.05
C ILE A 93 8.70 12.56 6.40
N ARG A 94 9.80 12.01 6.93
CA ARG A 94 11.16 12.27 6.44
C ARG A 94 11.25 12.03 4.93
N GLU A 95 11.93 12.94 4.21
CA GLU A 95 12.02 12.93 2.75
C GLU A 95 12.55 11.59 2.20
N LYS A 96 13.59 11.07 2.81
CA LYS A 96 14.13 9.74 2.45
C LYS A 96 13.10 8.61 2.52
N THR A 97 12.20 8.65 3.50
CA THR A 97 11.10 7.69 3.61
C THR A 97 10.06 7.89 2.50
N LEU A 98 9.81 9.15 2.12
CA LEU A 98 8.90 9.46 1.01
C LEU A 98 9.45 8.97 -0.33
N GLU A 99 10.75 9.10 -0.59
CA GLU A 99 11.42 8.55 -1.77
C GLU A 99 11.26 7.04 -1.87
N ILE A 100 11.53 6.32 -0.76
CA ILE A 100 11.36 4.86 -0.69
C ILE A 100 9.91 4.47 -0.95
N ASN A 101 8.95 5.16 -0.34
CA ASN A 101 7.53 4.93 -0.55
C ASN A 101 7.15 5.18 -2.02
N LYS A 102 7.62 6.28 -2.61
CA LYS A 102 7.36 6.64 -4.01
C LYS A 102 7.87 5.56 -4.97
N LEU A 103 9.07 5.03 -4.72
CA LEU A 103 9.65 3.97 -5.53
C LEU A 103 8.81 2.68 -5.47
N GLY A 104 8.47 2.21 -4.25
CA GLY A 104 7.66 0.99 -4.08
C GLY A 104 6.27 1.11 -4.69
N LEU A 105 5.64 2.29 -4.59
CA LEU A 105 4.33 2.53 -5.20
C LEU A 105 4.42 2.69 -6.72
N LYS A 106 5.52 3.24 -7.25
CA LYS A 106 5.78 3.25 -8.69
C LYS A 106 5.83 1.83 -9.24
N TYR A 107 6.55 0.93 -8.58
CA TYR A 107 6.59 -0.49 -8.97
C TYR A 107 5.21 -1.16 -8.90
N LEU A 108 4.39 -0.82 -7.90
CA LEU A 108 3.02 -1.33 -7.83
C LEU A 108 2.16 -0.86 -9.01
N LEU A 109 2.28 0.42 -9.41
CA LEU A 109 1.57 0.96 -10.58
C LEU A 109 2.04 0.33 -11.89
N GLU A 110 3.34 0.05 -12.03
CA GLU A 110 3.90 -0.66 -13.19
C GLU A 110 3.37 -2.09 -13.27
N CYS A 111 3.31 -2.82 -12.16
CA CYS A 111 2.87 -4.20 -12.10
C CYS A 111 1.35 -4.33 -12.31
N CYS A 112 0.55 -3.56 -11.57
CA CYS A 112 -0.91 -3.72 -11.54
C CYS A 112 -1.67 -2.87 -12.57
N GLY A 113 -1.02 -1.82 -13.11
CA GLY A 113 -1.63 -0.83 -13.98
C GLY A 113 -2.27 0.34 -13.23
N SER A 114 -1.95 1.57 -13.65
CA SER A 114 -2.35 2.81 -12.97
C SER A 114 -3.88 3.06 -12.94
N LYS A 115 -4.57 2.64 -13.99
CA LYS A 115 -6.03 2.85 -14.16
C LYS A 115 -6.88 1.81 -13.42
N ARG A 116 -6.28 0.77 -12.87
CA ARG A 116 -6.99 -0.30 -12.15
C ARG A 116 -7.67 0.24 -10.90
N SER A 117 -8.81 -0.33 -10.54
CA SER A 117 -9.50 0.04 -9.29
C SER A 117 -8.71 -0.43 -8.08
N LEU A 118 -8.55 0.44 -7.07
CA LEU A 118 -7.95 0.06 -5.78
C LEU A 118 -8.69 -1.12 -5.13
N ALA A 119 -10.02 -1.16 -5.26
CA ALA A 119 -10.86 -2.20 -4.68
C ALA A 119 -10.69 -3.58 -5.33
N SER A 120 -10.11 -3.64 -6.54
CA SER A 120 -9.86 -4.90 -7.25
C SER A 120 -8.49 -5.51 -6.93
N ILE A 121 -7.66 -4.86 -6.12
CA ILE A 121 -6.36 -5.40 -5.71
C ILE A 121 -6.57 -6.55 -4.73
N GLY A 122 -6.25 -7.76 -5.16
CA GLY A 122 -6.39 -9.00 -4.40
C GLY A 122 -5.06 -9.65 -4.00
N ASN A 123 -5.15 -10.85 -3.42
CA ASN A 123 -3.96 -11.61 -3.01
C ASN A 123 -3.08 -12.01 -4.19
N SER A 124 -3.70 -12.39 -5.33
CA SER A 124 -2.98 -12.72 -6.57
C SER A 124 -2.13 -11.56 -7.08
N ASP A 125 -2.66 -10.33 -6.98
CA ASP A 125 -1.91 -9.14 -7.39
C ASP A 125 -0.68 -8.89 -6.49
N ILE A 126 -0.79 -9.20 -5.21
CA ILE A 126 0.35 -9.09 -4.28
C ILE A 126 1.41 -10.14 -4.61
N LEU A 127 1.03 -11.37 -4.96
CA LEU A 127 1.96 -12.40 -5.40
C LEU A 127 2.66 -11.99 -6.71
N ASN A 128 1.91 -11.57 -7.71
CA ASN A 128 2.46 -11.05 -8.96
C ASN A 128 3.40 -9.85 -8.74
N PHE A 129 3.08 -9.00 -7.76
CA PHE A 129 3.94 -7.88 -7.39
C PHE A 129 5.26 -8.33 -6.78
N ILE A 130 5.26 -9.39 -5.98
CA ILE A 130 6.49 -9.98 -5.43
C ILE A 130 7.35 -10.54 -6.57
N ASP A 131 6.77 -11.31 -7.47
CA ASP A 131 7.45 -11.88 -8.63
C ASP A 131 8.02 -10.78 -9.55
N PHE A 132 7.27 -9.69 -9.73
CA PHE A 132 7.72 -8.51 -10.46
C PHE A 132 8.94 -7.85 -9.81
N LEU A 133 8.97 -7.73 -8.48
CA LEU A 133 10.11 -7.17 -7.76
C LEU A 133 11.35 -8.07 -7.85
N ASP A 134 11.17 -9.41 -7.83
CA ASP A 134 12.24 -10.37 -8.09
C ASP A 134 12.81 -10.21 -9.49
N TYR A 135 11.95 -10.13 -10.49
CA TYR A 135 12.38 -9.90 -11.87
C TYR A 135 13.18 -8.58 -12.04
N LYS A 136 12.84 -7.55 -11.26
CA LYS A 136 13.60 -6.28 -11.20
C LYS A 136 14.93 -6.39 -10.44
N GLY A 137 15.29 -7.55 -9.90
CA GLY A 137 16.54 -7.78 -9.18
C GLY A 137 16.58 -7.19 -7.75
N ASN A 138 15.43 -6.96 -7.12
CA ASN A 138 15.39 -6.47 -5.74
C ASN A 138 15.78 -7.57 -4.75
N SER A 139 16.57 -7.22 -3.71
CA SER A 139 16.84 -8.12 -2.59
C SER A 139 15.59 -8.35 -1.73
N ASP A 140 15.52 -9.46 -1.00
CA ASP A 140 14.41 -9.78 -0.09
C ASP A 140 14.13 -8.66 0.93
N THR A 141 15.19 -7.99 1.41
CA THR A 141 15.06 -6.82 2.29
C THR A 141 14.33 -5.68 1.60
N SER A 142 14.70 -5.37 0.34
CA SER A 142 14.07 -4.32 -0.47
C SER A 142 12.61 -4.66 -0.78
N ILE A 143 12.35 -5.92 -1.15
CA ILE A 143 10.98 -6.43 -1.38
C ILE A 143 10.12 -6.23 -0.14
N ASN A 144 10.62 -6.59 1.04
CA ASN A 144 9.90 -6.41 2.30
C ASN A 144 9.63 -4.93 2.62
N ILE A 145 10.53 -4.02 2.25
CA ILE A 145 10.32 -2.57 2.39
C ILE A 145 9.17 -2.11 1.49
N HIS A 146 9.14 -2.54 0.23
CA HIS A 146 8.07 -2.21 -0.71
C HIS A 146 6.73 -2.81 -0.27
N LEU A 147 6.70 -4.07 0.18
CA LEU A 147 5.50 -4.71 0.71
C LEU A 147 4.93 -3.98 1.93
N ARG A 148 5.79 -3.52 2.85
CA ARG A 148 5.38 -2.70 4.00
C ARG A 148 4.74 -1.38 3.56
N THR A 149 5.29 -0.75 2.53
CA THR A 149 4.74 0.49 1.95
C THR A 149 3.35 0.27 1.37
N VAL A 150 3.18 -0.75 0.53
CA VAL A 150 1.89 -1.13 -0.07
C VAL A 150 0.87 -1.49 1.02
N LYS A 151 1.26 -2.30 2.00
CA LYS A 151 0.41 -2.68 3.14
C LYS A 151 -0.07 -1.47 3.94
N ALA A 152 0.82 -0.49 4.16
CA ALA A 152 0.49 0.74 4.88
C ALA A 152 -0.53 1.59 4.10
N MET A 153 -0.37 1.73 2.78
CA MET A 153 -1.32 2.43 1.91
C MET A 153 -2.69 1.75 1.89
N LEU A 154 -2.74 0.44 1.66
CA LEU A 154 -4.01 -0.30 1.61
C LEU A 154 -4.76 -0.25 2.94
N ARG A 155 -4.05 -0.38 4.07
CA ARG A 155 -4.63 -0.23 5.41
C ARG A 155 -5.17 1.18 5.67
N HIS A 156 -4.50 2.21 5.15
CA HIS A 156 -4.98 3.58 5.24
C HIS A 156 -6.36 3.72 4.57
N PHE A 157 -6.49 3.24 3.33
CA PHE A 157 -7.76 3.32 2.59
C PHE A 157 -8.85 2.39 3.14
N ASN A 158 -8.49 1.26 3.72
CA ASN A 158 -9.44 0.41 4.44
C ASN A 158 -10.02 1.14 5.65
N ARG A 159 -9.19 1.82 6.47
CA ARG A 159 -9.66 2.64 7.60
C ARG A 159 -10.54 3.81 7.16
N MET A 160 -10.32 4.35 5.97
CA MET A 160 -11.15 5.42 5.38
C MET A 160 -12.44 4.89 4.72
N GLY A 161 -12.69 3.58 4.74
CA GLY A 161 -13.85 2.96 4.10
C GLY A 161 -13.83 2.99 2.56
N LYS A 162 -12.67 3.30 1.95
CA LYS A 162 -12.48 3.28 0.49
C LYS A 162 -12.08 1.90 -0.03
N LEU A 163 -11.67 1.00 0.84
CA LEU A 163 -11.30 -0.38 0.56
C LEU A 163 -11.96 -1.30 1.58
N ASP A 164 -12.76 -2.27 1.14
CA ASP A 164 -13.51 -3.16 2.04
C ASP A 164 -12.59 -4.16 2.75
N LYS A 165 -11.57 -4.68 2.06
CA LYS A 165 -10.66 -5.70 2.59
C LYS A 165 -9.23 -5.45 2.12
N VAL A 166 -8.29 -5.55 3.05
CA VAL A 166 -6.85 -5.52 2.72
C VAL A 166 -6.41 -6.93 2.35
N PRO A 167 -5.74 -7.15 1.20
CA PRO A 167 -5.16 -8.44 0.86
C PRO A 167 -4.12 -8.88 1.89
N VAL A 168 -3.89 -10.18 1.99
CA VAL A 168 -2.85 -10.74 2.84
C VAL A 168 -1.49 -10.41 2.23
N ILE A 169 -0.66 -9.72 3.00
CA ILE A 169 0.70 -9.34 2.59
C ILE A 169 1.66 -9.90 3.63
N GLU A 170 2.33 -10.98 3.24
CA GLU A 170 3.36 -11.63 4.04
C GLU A 170 4.75 -11.15 3.62
N GLN A 171 5.63 -11.00 4.59
CA GLN A 171 7.02 -10.64 4.34
C GLN A 171 7.86 -11.90 4.19
N ARG A 172 8.89 -11.83 3.36
CA ARG A 172 9.88 -12.90 3.22
C ARG A 172 10.71 -13.02 4.48
N LYS A 173 11.06 -14.24 4.84
CA LYS A 173 12.04 -14.50 5.88
C LYS A 173 13.42 -14.13 5.34
N ILE A 174 14.11 -13.24 6.07
CA ILE A 174 15.47 -12.84 5.74
C ILE A 174 16.40 -13.64 6.64
N ALA A 175 17.37 -14.35 6.04
CA ALA A 175 18.41 -15.00 6.80
C ALA A 175 19.21 -13.94 7.61
N LYS A 176 19.44 -14.24 8.86
CA LYS A 176 20.36 -13.41 9.67
C LYS A 176 21.77 -13.65 9.13
N THR A 177 22.39 -12.59 8.66
CA THR A 177 23.82 -12.57 8.37
C THR A 177 24.55 -11.99 9.58
N ASP A 178 25.65 -12.61 9.97
CA ASP A 178 26.49 -12.07 11.00
C ASP A 178 27.06 -10.71 10.54
N PRO A 179 27.11 -9.73 11.43
CA PRO A 179 27.67 -8.43 11.08
C PRO A 179 29.15 -8.58 10.73
N VAL A 180 29.55 -8.04 9.59
CA VAL A 180 30.95 -7.90 9.23
C VAL A 180 31.49 -6.68 9.93
N TYR A 181 32.56 -6.84 10.68
CA TYR A 181 33.25 -5.75 11.38
C TYR A 181 34.73 -5.75 11.03
N ILE A 182 35.35 -4.57 11.09
CA ILE A 182 36.78 -4.41 10.89
C ILE A 182 37.47 -4.85 12.18
N THR A 183 38.38 -5.81 12.10
CA THR A 183 39.19 -6.27 13.22
C THR A 183 40.21 -5.20 13.64
N ASP A 184 40.78 -5.33 14.84
CA ASP A 184 41.81 -4.40 15.31
C ASP A 184 43.05 -4.41 14.42
N GLN A 185 43.42 -5.57 13.91
CA GLN A 185 44.55 -5.71 12.97
C GLN A 185 44.25 -4.96 11.66
N GLU A 186 43.10 -5.22 11.01
CA GLU A 186 42.71 -4.53 9.78
C GLU A 186 42.62 -3.01 9.98
N PHE A 187 42.13 -2.58 11.15
CA PHE A 187 42.08 -1.16 11.48
C PHE A 187 43.47 -0.54 11.53
N HIS A 188 44.46 -1.20 12.18
CA HIS A 188 45.84 -0.75 12.22
C HIS A 188 46.47 -0.71 10.85
N GLU A 189 46.21 -1.71 9.99
CA GLU A 189 46.66 -1.73 8.62
C GLU A 189 46.12 -0.53 7.81
N ILE A 190 44.80 -0.24 7.94
CA ILE A 190 44.17 0.93 7.32
C ILE A 190 44.82 2.22 7.79
N MET A 191 45.06 2.36 9.08
CA MET A 191 45.68 3.54 9.68
C MET A 191 47.12 3.72 9.27
N GLY A 192 47.84 2.63 8.89
CA GLY A 192 49.21 2.63 8.40
C GLY A 192 49.34 2.98 6.91
N LEU A 193 48.26 3.07 6.15
CA LEU A 193 48.31 3.36 4.72
C LEU A 193 48.91 4.76 4.44
N GLY A 194 49.99 4.84 3.65
CA GLY A 194 50.62 6.09 3.31
C GLY A 194 49.76 7.05 2.47
N ILE A 195 48.76 6.52 1.78
CA ILE A 195 47.82 7.30 0.97
C ILE A 195 46.67 7.91 1.80
N LEU A 196 46.51 7.51 3.07
CA LEU A 196 45.41 7.97 3.90
C LEU A 196 45.74 9.36 4.48
N ASP A 197 44.93 10.36 4.14
CA ASP A 197 45.04 11.71 4.66
C ASP A 197 44.81 11.75 6.19
N ASP A 198 45.51 12.64 6.91
CA ASP A 198 45.43 12.79 8.33
C ASP A 198 44.02 13.19 8.85
N PHE A 199 43.26 13.89 8.00
CA PHE A 199 41.86 14.19 8.33
C PHE A 199 41.05 12.90 8.43
N TYR A 200 41.17 11.98 7.47
CA TYR A 200 40.44 10.71 7.51
C TYR A 200 40.94 9.80 8.63
N ARG A 201 42.23 9.80 8.97
CA ARG A 201 42.76 9.07 10.14
C ARG A 201 42.06 9.50 11.41
N ARG A 202 41.95 10.80 11.66
CA ARG A 202 41.24 11.33 12.82
C ARG A 202 39.77 11.00 12.83
N VAL A 203 39.11 11.04 11.65
CA VAL A 203 37.71 10.69 11.51
C VAL A 203 37.47 9.20 11.81
N PHE A 204 38.32 8.31 11.30
CA PHE A 204 38.21 6.87 11.57
C PHE A 204 38.46 6.55 13.05
N LEU A 205 39.44 7.18 13.68
CA LEU A 205 39.64 7.07 15.13
C LEU A 205 38.40 7.53 15.91
N LEU A 206 37.82 8.67 15.55
CA LEU A 206 36.62 9.18 16.18
C LEU A 206 35.47 8.16 16.07
N TYR A 207 35.22 7.58 14.89
CA TYR A 207 34.17 6.57 14.72
C TYR A 207 34.44 5.32 15.55
N ARG A 208 35.67 4.85 15.59
CA ARG A 208 36.04 3.67 16.37
C ARG A 208 35.84 3.89 17.87
N GLU A 209 36.37 4.99 18.42
CA GLU A 209 36.32 5.26 19.83
C GLU A 209 34.93 5.65 20.35
N THR A 210 34.10 6.27 19.50
CA THR A 210 32.78 6.77 19.92
C THR A 210 31.62 5.90 19.48
N GLY A 211 31.81 5.04 18.50
CA GLY A 211 30.69 4.27 17.87
C GLY A 211 29.64 5.13 17.16
N MET A 212 29.95 6.37 16.87
CA MET A 212 29.05 7.30 16.18
C MET A 212 28.65 6.80 14.79
N ARG A 213 27.43 7.10 14.37
CA ARG A 213 27.02 6.84 12.99
C ARG A 213 27.66 7.82 12.02
N LEU A 214 27.82 7.40 10.77
CA LEU A 214 28.56 8.11 9.73
C LEU A 214 28.29 9.62 9.63
N ARG A 215 27.07 10.09 9.94
CA ARG A 215 26.70 11.51 9.86
C ARG A 215 26.70 12.25 11.20
N GLU A 216 26.74 11.54 12.30
CA GLU A 216 26.59 12.14 13.64
C GLU A 216 27.67 13.18 13.95
N PRO A 217 28.96 12.97 13.64
CA PRO A 217 29.98 13.97 13.89
C PRO A 217 29.79 15.30 13.15
N PHE A 218 29.10 15.25 12.00
CA PHE A 218 28.91 16.42 11.13
C PHE A 218 27.61 17.19 11.40
N ILE A 219 26.71 16.64 12.21
CA ILE A 219 25.45 17.28 12.59
C ILE A 219 25.41 17.72 14.05
N SER A 220 26.45 17.39 14.84
CA SER A 220 26.60 17.91 16.20
C SER A 220 26.83 19.41 16.16
N SER A 221 26.00 20.18 16.82
CA SER A 221 26.20 21.61 16.95
C SER A 221 27.32 21.88 17.96
N LEU A 222 28.05 22.99 17.78
CA LEU A 222 29.03 23.49 18.73
C LEU A 222 28.46 23.73 20.15
N ASN A 223 27.15 23.76 20.29
CA ASN A 223 26.44 23.94 21.55
C ASN A 223 26.08 22.61 22.25
N GLY A 224 26.62 21.48 21.83
CA GLY A 224 26.45 20.18 22.49
C GLY A 224 25.06 19.55 22.43
N SER A 225 24.13 20.09 21.64
CA SER A 225 22.84 19.45 21.36
C SER A 225 22.96 18.52 20.12
N TRP A 226 22.65 17.25 20.31
CA TRP A 226 22.61 16.20 19.28
C TRP A 226 21.26 16.18 18.56
#